data_57f2df0840c9d279a1f984f9e114128d
#
_entry.id   57f2df0840c9d279a1f984f9e114128d
#
_cell.length_a   1.000
_cell.length_b   1.000
_cell.length_c   1.000
_cell.angle_alpha   90.00
_cell.angle_beta   90.00
_cell.angle_gamma   90.00
#
_symmetry.space_group_name_H-M   'P 1'
#
loop_
_entity.id
_entity.type
_entity.pdbx_description
1 polymer ?
#
loop_
_entity_poly.entity_id
_entity_poly.type
_entity_poly.pdbx_seq_one_letter_code
_entity_poly.pdbx_strand_id
1 'polypeptide(L)'
;MAETVHCGVIPVDMGIAGAPVDGVKNCRVRAGTNDFTACPAMSREDALQAIETGIELVREQKAQGIKLLATGEMGIGNTTTSAAVSCVLLGRAPEEMTGRGAGLSDDGLRRKIEVIYKGIAVNHPEKADVIGVLSALGGLDIAGLCGVFLGGALENIPVIIDGFISSVAALCAARLCPTATKAMFASHVSAEPAACIVLEALGKKPLITANMHLGEGTGAVASLPLWDMALAVYDNCYSFTEGGIAPYTPQC
;
A
#
# COMPACT_ATOMS: atom_id res chain seq x y z
N MET A 1 -11.66 7.88 13.64
CA MET A 1 -12.27 7.74 12.30
C MET A 1 -12.94 6.37 12.14
N ALA A 2 -12.30 5.27 12.47
CA ALA A 2 -12.89 3.93 12.32
C ALA A 2 -14.24 3.78 13.04
N GLU A 3 -14.34 4.24 14.29
CA GLU A 3 -15.62 4.26 15.04
C GLU A 3 -16.73 5.04 14.33
N THR A 4 -16.38 6.17 13.70
CA THR A 4 -17.36 7.02 12.98
C THR A 4 -17.97 6.32 11.77
N VAL A 5 -17.22 5.43 11.13
CA VAL A 5 -17.67 4.67 9.93
C VAL A 5 -17.93 3.20 10.25
N HIS A 6 -17.99 2.85 11.55
CA HIS A 6 -18.29 1.51 12.05
C HIS A 6 -17.39 0.40 11.47
N CYS A 7 -16.10 0.67 11.26
CA CYS A 7 -15.14 -0.34 10.84
C CYS A 7 -14.19 -0.74 11.98
N GLY A 8 -13.72 -1.99 11.96
CA GLY A 8 -12.71 -2.50 12.89
C GLY A 8 -11.31 -1.98 12.54
N VAL A 9 -10.41 -2.04 13.52
CA VAL A 9 -8.97 -1.75 13.34
C VAL A 9 -8.18 -2.92 13.89
N ILE A 10 -7.22 -3.39 13.10
CA ILE A 10 -6.31 -4.48 13.48
C ILE A 10 -4.88 -3.96 13.35
N PRO A 11 -4.28 -3.48 14.43
CA PRO A 11 -2.87 -3.10 14.42
C PRO A 11 -2.01 -4.36 14.37
N VAL A 12 -1.03 -4.39 13.46
CA VAL A 12 -0.16 -5.54 13.20
C VAL A 12 1.30 -5.12 13.27
N ASP A 13 2.08 -5.84 14.06
CA ASP A 13 3.52 -5.69 14.13
C ASP A 13 4.19 -6.72 13.20
N MET A 14 4.74 -6.24 12.09
CA MET A 14 5.47 -7.06 11.11
C MET A 14 6.95 -7.18 11.42
N GLY A 15 7.50 -6.31 12.28
CA GLY A 15 8.92 -6.31 12.59
C GLY A 15 9.44 -5.02 13.22
N ILE A 16 8.74 -4.45 14.17
CA ILE A 16 9.24 -3.33 14.98
C ILE A 16 10.52 -3.75 15.70
N ALA A 17 11.58 -2.92 15.66
CA ALA A 17 12.86 -3.23 16.30
C ALA A 17 12.80 -3.26 17.84
N GLY A 18 11.80 -2.58 18.44
CA GLY A 18 11.59 -2.52 19.89
C GLY A 18 10.92 -3.76 20.50
N ALA A 19 10.48 -3.65 21.74
CA ALA A 19 9.67 -4.69 22.40
C ALA A 19 8.29 -4.83 21.73
N PRO A 20 7.61 -5.98 21.83
CA PRO A 20 6.22 -6.12 21.42
C PRO A 20 5.33 -5.09 22.12
N VAL A 21 4.31 -4.61 21.43
CA VAL A 21 3.36 -3.62 21.94
C VAL A 21 2.06 -4.31 22.31
N ASP A 22 1.56 -4.08 23.52
CA ASP A 22 0.29 -4.64 23.97
C ASP A 22 -0.88 -4.16 23.08
N GLY A 23 -1.79 -5.07 22.76
CA GLY A 23 -2.94 -4.79 21.88
C GLY A 23 -2.61 -4.79 20.38
N VAL A 24 -1.36 -5.00 20.00
CA VAL A 24 -0.91 -5.15 18.61
C VAL A 24 -0.73 -6.62 18.29
N LYS A 25 -1.29 -7.08 17.18
CA LYS A 25 -1.10 -8.47 16.71
C LYS A 25 0.35 -8.70 16.35
N ASN A 26 1.02 -9.58 17.08
CA ASN A 26 2.42 -9.90 16.84
C ASN A 26 2.55 -10.86 15.64
N CYS A 27 3.01 -10.34 14.52
CA CYS A 27 3.31 -11.06 13.29
C CYS A 27 4.76 -10.85 12.85
N ARG A 28 5.66 -10.62 13.80
CA ARG A 28 7.06 -10.29 13.53
C ARG A 28 7.77 -11.41 12.80
N VAL A 29 8.33 -11.07 11.65
CA VAL A 29 9.28 -11.92 10.93
C VAL A 29 10.65 -11.82 11.59
N ARG A 30 11.07 -10.57 11.90
CA ARG A 30 12.32 -10.25 12.62
C ARG A 30 12.21 -8.88 13.28
N ALA A 31 13.16 -8.53 14.14
CA ALA A 31 13.22 -7.23 14.79
C ALA A 31 13.97 -6.21 13.92
N GLY A 32 13.22 -5.43 13.13
CA GLY A 32 13.75 -4.43 12.21
C GLY A 32 14.47 -5.00 10.99
N THR A 33 14.86 -4.11 10.08
CA THR A 33 15.69 -4.42 8.91
C THR A 33 17.14 -3.95 9.13
N ASN A 34 18.04 -4.40 8.28
CA ASN A 34 19.39 -3.87 8.23
C ASN A 34 19.41 -2.48 7.54
N ASP A 35 20.54 -1.78 7.66
CA ASP A 35 20.80 -0.57 6.89
C ASP A 35 21.07 -0.91 5.41
N PHE A 36 20.12 -0.63 4.54
CA PHE A 36 20.22 -0.93 3.12
C PHE A 36 21.33 -0.15 2.40
N THR A 37 21.95 0.85 3.06
CA THR A 37 23.13 1.52 2.50
C THR A 37 24.44 0.74 2.72
N ALA A 38 24.40 -0.34 3.48
CA ALA A 38 25.54 -1.19 3.80
C ALA A 38 25.37 -2.63 3.29
N CYS A 39 24.15 -3.17 3.33
CA CYS A 39 23.81 -4.52 2.89
C CYS A 39 22.30 -4.58 2.58
N PRO A 40 21.74 -5.70 2.06
CA PRO A 40 20.32 -5.87 1.87
C PRO A 40 19.53 -5.63 3.18
N ALA A 41 18.38 -4.96 3.06
CA ALA A 41 17.51 -4.65 4.20
C ALA A 41 17.06 -5.90 4.96
N MET A 42 16.79 -6.99 4.24
CA MET A 42 16.39 -8.29 4.78
C MET A 42 16.79 -9.41 3.83
N SER A 43 16.69 -10.66 4.28
CA SER A 43 16.87 -11.80 3.38
C SER A 43 15.66 -11.97 2.43
N ARG A 44 15.82 -12.74 1.36
CA ARG A 44 14.68 -13.07 0.49
C ARG A 44 13.63 -13.91 1.24
N GLU A 45 14.09 -14.76 2.13
CA GLU A 45 13.25 -15.59 3.01
C GLU A 45 12.40 -14.72 3.94
N ASP A 46 13.00 -13.68 4.56
CA ASP A 46 12.28 -12.72 5.40
C ASP A 46 11.19 -12.00 4.58
N ALA A 47 11.52 -11.54 3.37
CA ALA A 47 10.57 -10.87 2.49
C ALA A 47 9.40 -11.78 2.08
N LEU A 48 9.69 -13.04 1.73
CA LEU A 48 8.66 -14.04 1.42
C LEU A 48 7.79 -14.35 2.63
N GLN A 49 8.38 -14.54 3.80
CA GLN A 49 7.66 -14.80 5.05
C GLN A 49 6.73 -13.63 5.40
N ALA A 50 7.18 -12.40 5.21
CA ALA A 50 6.35 -11.21 5.44
C ALA A 50 5.15 -11.18 4.46
N ILE A 51 5.36 -11.51 3.18
CA ILE A 51 4.29 -11.62 2.18
C ILE A 51 3.31 -12.73 2.57
N GLU A 52 3.79 -13.92 2.92
CA GLU A 52 2.95 -15.04 3.37
C GLU A 52 2.11 -14.65 4.59
N THR A 53 2.73 -13.98 5.57
CA THR A 53 2.02 -13.46 6.74
C THR A 53 0.89 -12.50 6.35
N GLY A 54 1.12 -11.61 5.39
CA GLY A 54 0.09 -10.72 4.86
C GLY A 54 -1.07 -11.47 4.23
N ILE A 55 -0.80 -12.53 3.47
CA ILE A 55 -1.82 -13.39 2.86
C ILE A 55 -2.64 -14.11 3.95
N GLU A 56 -1.97 -14.67 4.96
CA GLU A 56 -2.66 -15.35 6.07
C GLU A 56 -3.54 -14.41 6.88
N LEU A 57 -3.12 -13.16 7.11
CA LEU A 57 -3.95 -12.14 7.74
C LEU A 57 -5.27 -11.93 6.99
N VAL A 58 -5.25 -11.92 5.65
CA VAL A 58 -6.48 -11.81 4.86
C VAL A 58 -7.37 -13.04 5.02
N ARG A 59 -6.81 -14.25 5.01
CA ARG A 59 -7.54 -15.49 5.23
C ARG A 59 -8.22 -15.52 6.59
N GLU A 60 -7.50 -15.11 7.64
CA GLU A 60 -8.08 -15.01 8.98
C GLU A 60 -9.28 -14.04 9.01
N GLN A 61 -9.15 -12.87 8.37
CA GLN A 61 -10.24 -11.90 8.32
C GLN A 61 -11.44 -12.41 7.52
N LYS A 62 -11.20 -13.09 6.41
CA LYS A 62 -12.25 -13.76 5.65
C LYS A 62 -13.00 -14.79 6.48
N ALA A 63 -12.28 -15.61 7.24
CA ALA A 63 -12.88 -16.61 8.13
C ALA A 63 -13.77 -15.98 9.22
N GLN A 64 -13.51 -14.72 9.60
CA GLN A 64 -14.33 -13.94 10.52
C GLN A 64 -15.50 -13.22 9.82
N GLY A 65 -15.68 -13.41 8.51
CA GLY A 65 -16.78 -12.82 7.74
C GLY A 65 -16.50 -11.39 7.22
N ILE A 66 -15.28 -10.89 7.34
CA ILE A 66 -14.89 -9.60 6.78
C ILE A 66 -14.92 -9.68 5.24
N LYS A 67 -15.50 -8.66 4.61
CA LYS A 67 -15.73 -8.62 3.16
C LYS A 67 -14.98 -7.49 2.45
N LEU A 68 -14.41 -6.56 3.19
CA LEU A 68 -13.64 -5.43 2.69
C LEU A 68 -12.50 -5.15 3.66
N LEU A 69 -11.31 -4.95 3.14
CA LEU A 69 -10.14 -4.55 3.91
C LEU A 69 -9.66 -3.17 3.48
N ALA A 70 -9.18 -2.40 4.42
CA ALA A 70 -8.47 -1.15 4.19
C ALA A 70 -7.06 -1.28 4.75
N THR A 71 -6.06 -0.89 3.97
CA THR A 71 -4.67 -0.85 4.44
C THR A 71 -4.38 0.45 5.16
N GLY A 72 -3.36 0.44 6.00
CA GLY A 72 -2.82 1.62 6.64
C GLY A 72 -1.40 1.36 7.08
N GLU A 73 -0.61 2.40 7.20
CA GLU A 73 0.76 2.34 7.66
C GLU A 73 1.14 3.62 8.42
N MET A 74 1.96 3.50 9.45
CA MET A 74 2.26 4.60 10.37
C MET A 74 3.18 5.66 9.75
N GLY A 75 3.99 5.34 8.75
CA GLY A 75 4.83 6.29 8.02
C GLY A 75 6.18 6.62 8.67
N ILE A 76 6.56 5.95 9.77
CA ILE A 76 7.80 6.23 10.49
C ILE A 76 8.95 5.39 9.90
N GLY A 77 9.92 6.09 9.30
CA GLY A 77 11.14 5.48 8.75
C GLY A 77 10.97 4.85 7.37
N ASN A 78 9.77 4.56 6.92
CA ASN A 78 9.50 3.75 5.73
C ASN A 78 9.12 4.54 4.46
N THR A 79 8.97 5.85 4.52
CA THR A 79 8.85 6.66 3.30
C THR A 79 10.15 6.66 2.47
N THR A 80 11.31 6.38 3.11
CA THR A 80 12.60 6.22 2.42
C THR A 80 12.65 4.89 1.67
N THR A 81 12.31 3.79 2.33
CA THR A 81 12.25 2.45 1.71
C THR A 81 11.19 2.39 0.62
N SER A 82 10.02 3.00 0.83
CA SER A 82 8.97 3.11 -0.20
C SER A 82 9.46 3.87 -1.44
N ALA A 83 10.15 5.01 -1.25
CA ALA A 83 10.74 5.75 -2.35
C ALA A 83 11.80 4.91 -3.08
N ALA A 84 12.70 4.24 -2.36
CA ALA A 84 13.75 3.40 -2.94
C ALA A 84 13.17 2.24 -3.78
N VAL A 85 12.20 1.51 -3.23
CA VAL A 85 11.50 0.40 -3.94
C VAL A 85 10.81 0.94 -5.20
N SER A 86 10.08 2.04 -5.10
CA SER A 86 9.35 2.60 -6.25
C SER A 86 10.27 3.17 -7.31
N CYS A 87 11.43 3.76 -6.95
CA CYS A 87 12.47 4.16 -7.89
C CYS A 87 12.90 3.01 -8.80
N VAL A 88 13.24 1.87 -8.20
CA VAL A 88 13.69 0.68 -8.94
C VAL A 88 12.57 0.09 -9.78
N LEU A 89 11.40 -0.16 -9.19
CA LEU A 89 10.28 -0.81 -9.88
C LEU A 89 9.75 0.02 -11.05
N LEU A 90 9.81 1.35 -10.96
CA LEU A 90 9.34 2.24 -12.03
C LEU A 90 10.47 2.74 -12.95
N GLY A 91 11.72 2.62 -12.53
CA GLY A 91 12.88 3.16 -13.26
C GLY A 91 12.89 4.68 -13.24
N ARG A 92 12.57 5.28 -12.09
CA ARG A 92 12.54 6.73 -11.87
C ARG A 92 13.68 7.18 -10.98
N ALA A 93 14.10 8.44 -11.16
CA ALA A 93 15.13 9.03 -10.33
C ALA A 93 14.63 9.25 -8.89
N PRO A 94 15.51 9.11 -7.88
CA PRO A 94 15.15 9.38 -6.49
C PRO A 94 14.56 10.77 -6.24
N GLU A 95 14.99 11.79 -6.98
CA GLU A 95 14.46 13.16 -6.89
C GLU A 95 12.96 13.24 -7.23
N GLU A 96 12.49 12.41 -8.16
CA GLU A 96 11.09 12.38 -8.57
C GLU A 96 10.21 11.63 -7.56
N MET A 97 10.79 10.66 -6.84
CA MET A 97 10.07 9.69 -6.02
C MET A 97 10.15 9.98 -4.52
N THR A 98 10.99 10.96 -4.11
CA THR A 98 11.26 11.19 -2.70
C THR A 98 10.59 12.46 -2.20
N GLY A 99 9.73 12.32 -1.20
CA GLY A 99 9.11 13.42 -0.48
C GLY A 99 9.73 13.66 0.89
N ARG A 100 9.21 14.69 1.57
CA ARG A 100 9.68 15.12 2.89
C ARG A 100 9.23 14.18 4.03
N GLY A 101 8.33 13.26 3.75
CA GLY A 101 7.75 12.40 4.80
C GLY A 101 7.15 13.24 5.93
N ALA A 102 7.55 12.97 7.16
CA ALA A 102 7.06 13.68 8.35
C ALA A 102 7.59 15.13 8.52
N GLY A 103 8.05 15.78 7.45
CA GLY A 103 8.43 17.19 7.49
C GLY A 103 9.94 17.47 7.50
N LEU A 104 10.74 16.73 6.74
CA LEU A 104 12.17 16.96 6.61
C LEU A 104 12.48 18.37 6.06
N SER A 105 13.57 18.97 6.57
CA SER A 105 14.20 20.15 5.98
C SER A 105 14.77 19.87 4.58
N ASP A 106 15.20 20.91 3.86
CA ASP A 106 15.84 20.73 2.54
C ASP A 106 17.11 19.88 2.63
N ASP A 107 17.92 20.06 3.68
CA ASP A 107 19.10 19.22 3.94
C ASP A 107 18.72 17.76 4.25
N GLY A 108 17.64 17.57 5.00
CA GLY A 108 17.10 16.24 5.28
C GLY A 108 16.60 15.53 4.03
N LEU A 109 15.93 16.26 3.13
CA LEU A 109 15.47 15.73 1.84
C LEU A 109 16.65 15.36 0.93
N ARG A 110 17.66 16.23 0.82
CA ARG A 110 18.89 15.92 0.06
C ARG A 110 19.56 14.65 0.56
N ARG A 111 19.76 14.55 1.89
CA ARG A 111 20.33 13.35 2.52
C ARG A 111 19.49 12.09 2.24
N LYS A 112 18.18 12.20 2.29
CA LYS A 112 17.27 11.09 1.98
C LYS A 112 17.44 10.58 0.55
N ILE A 113 17.57 11.48 -0.42
CA ILE A 113 17.84 11.17 -1.83
C ILE A 113 19.22 10.49 -1.98
N GLU A 114 20.26 11.03 -1.36
CA GLU A 114 21.61 10.43 -1.36
C GLU A 114 21.63 9.01 -0.77
N VAL A 115 20.89 8.77 0.33
CA VAL A 115 20.73 7.47 0.96
C VAL A 115 20.08 6.47 0.01
N ILE A 116 19.06 6.88 -0.75
CA ILE A 116 18.39 6.03 -1.74
C ILE A 116 19.35 5.66 -2.87
N TYR A 117 20.08 6.63 -3.44
CA TYR A 117 21.11 6.36 -4.45
C TYR A 117 22.16 5.37 -3.95
N LYS A 118 22.66 5.59 -2.72
CA LYS A 118 23.65 4.70 -2.11
C LYS A 118 23.10 3.28 -1.95
N GLY A 119 21.87 3.13 -1.44
CA GLY A 119 21.24 1.84 -1.26
C GLY A 119 21.06 1.06 -2.56
N ILE A 120 20.61 1.74 -3.61
CA ILE A 120 20.48 1.16 -4.96
C ILE A 120 21.86 0.75 -5.50
N ALA A 121 22.88 1.60 -5.33
CA ALA A 121 24.24 1.33 -5.81
C ALA A 121 24.93 0.19 -5.06
N VAL A 122 24.65 -0.01 -3.77
CA VAL A 122 25.25 -1.09 -2.96
C VAL A 122 24.59 -2.42 -3.26
N ASN A 123 23.27 -2.45 -3.41
CA ASN A 123 22.52 -3.72 -3.51
C ASN A 123 22.23 -4.16 -4.95
N HIS A 124 22.38 -3.29 -5.94
CA HIS A 124 22.15 -3.58 -7.36
C HIS A 124 20.84 -4.35 -7.63
N PRO A 125 19.68 -3.89 -7.09
CA PRO A 125 18.45 -4.64 -7.25
C PRO A 125 17.97 -4.64 -8.71
N GLU A 126 17.54 -5.81 -9.18
CA GLU A 126 16.99 -5.97 -10.54
C GLU A 126 15.50 -5.61 -10.57
N LYS A 127 15.10 -4.69 -11.45
CA LYS A 127 13.71 -4.22 -11.60
C LYS A 127 12.70 -5.35 -11.82
N ALA A 128 13.09 -6.43 -12.49
CA ALA A 128 12.21 -7.57 -12.77
C ALA A 128 12.03 -8.50 -11.57
N ASP A 129 12.94 -8.46 -10.59
CA ASP A 129 12.91 -9.29 -9.39
C ASP A 129 12.31 -8.53 -8.20
N VAL A 130 11.00 -8.49 -8.13
CA VAL A 130 10.26 -7.75 -7.07
C VAL A 130 10.65 -8.22 -5.67
N ILE A 131 10.82 -9.52 -5.46
CA ILE A 131 11.25 -10.06 -4.15
C ILE A 131 12.67 -9.62 -3.83
N GLY A 132 13.56 -9.59 -4.81
CA GLY A 132 14.91 -9.06 -4.65
C GLY A 132 14.91 -7.56 -4.34
N VAL A 133 14.04 -6.77 -4.98
CA VAL A 133 13.88 -5.33 -4.67
C VAL A 133 13.38 -5.11 -3.23
N LEU A 134 12.37 -5.88 -2.80
CA LEU A 134 11.87 -5.84 -1.43
C LEU A 134 12.94 -6.25 -0.41
N SER A 135 13.67 -7.33 -0.69
CA SER A 135 14.79 -7.79 0.14
C SER A 135 15.89 -6.74 0.25
N ALA A 136 16.28 -6.14 -0.87
CA ALA A 136 17.37 -5.18 -0.94
C ALA A 136 17.06 -3.83 -0.26
N LEU A 137 15.90 -3.25 -0.53
CA LEU A 137 15.57 -1.85 -0.23
C LEU A 137 14.28 -1.67 0.57
N GLY A 138 13.47 -2.72 0.73
CA GLY A 138 12.13 -2.63 1.29
C GLY A 138 12.08 -2.62 2.82
N GLY A 139 10.91 -2.95 3.32
CA GLY A 139 10.61 -3.13 4.75
C GLY A 139 9.65 -4.31 4.93
N LEU A 140 9.62 -4.86 6.14
CA LEU A 140 8.73 -5.97 6.50
C LEU A 140 7.25 -5.55 6.40
N ASP A 141 6.97 -4.29 6.68
CA ASP A 141 5.69 -3.62 6.53
C ASP A 141 5.22 -3.59 5.06
N ILE A 142 6.08 -3.12 4.15
CA ILE A 142 5.78 -3.06 2.71
C ILE A 142 5.58 -4.48 2.16
N ALA A 143 6.43 -5.44 2.56
CA ALA A 143 6.29 -6.83 2.16
C ALA A 143 5.01 -7.48 2.71
N GLY A 144 4.67 -7.22 3.97
CA GLY A 144 3.43 -7.67 4.58
C GLY A 144 2.20 -7.09 3.90
N LEU A 145 2.18 -5.78 3.63
CA LEU A 145 1.10 -5.14 2.88
C LEU A 145 1.01 -5.66 1.43
N CYS A 146 2.14 -5.97 0.78
CA CYS A 146 2.15 -6.65 -0.51
C CYS A 146 1.39 -7.99 -0.41
N GLY A 147 1.64 -8.75 0.65
CA GLY A 147 0.92 -9.98 0.96
C GLY A 147 -0.59 -9.76 1.17
N VAL A 148 -0.98 -8.68 1.85
CA VAL A 148 -2.40 -8.32 2.02
C VAL A 148 -3.09 -8.09 0.67
N PHE A 149 -2.45 -7.39 -0.27
CA PHE A 149 -3.01 -7.18 -1.61
C PHE A 149 -3.09 -8.46 -2.44
N LEU A 150 -2.09 -9.34 -2.34
CA LEU A 150 -2.13 -10.68 -2.97
C LEU A 150 -3.22 -11.55 -2.35
N GLY A 151 -3.32 -11.56 -1.02
CA GLY A 151 -4.34 -12.27 -0.25
C GLY A 151 -5.75 -11.81 -0.61
N GLY A 152 -5.96 -10.49 -0.77
CA GLY A 152 -7.22 -9.93 -1.23
C GLY A 152 -7.68 -10.52 -2.57
N ALA A 153 -6.76 -10.63 -3.52
CA ALA A 153 -7.04 -11.23 -4.82
C ALA A 153 -7.30 -12.75 -4.73
N LEU A 154 -6.50 -13.47 -3.94
CA LEU A 154 -6.64 -14.91 -3.73
C LEU A 154 -7.97 -15.26 -3.07
N GLU A 155 -8.39 -14.46 -2.10
CA GLU A 155 -9.56 -14.70 -1.29
C GLU A 155 -10.83 -14.00 -1.82
N ASN A 156 -10.73 -13.25 -2.92
CA ASN A 156 -11.80 -12.41 -3.48
C ASN A 156 -12.35 -11.40 -2.46
N ILE A 157 -11.46 -10.76 -1.72
CA ILE A 157 -11.78 -9.67 -0.81
C ILE A 157 -11.20 -8.37 -1.40
N PRO A 158 -12.01 -7.33 -1.65
CA PRO A 158 -11.51 -6.02 -2.04
C PRO A 158 -10.60 -5.43 -0.96
N VAL A 159 -9.49 -4.81 -1.38
CA VAL A 159 -8.54 -4.14 -0.50
C VAL A 159 -8.38 -2.69 -0.93
N ILE A 160 -8.68 -1.76 -0.03
CA ILE A 160 -8.54 -0.33 -0.27
C ILE A 160 -7.08 0.08 0.01
N ILE A 161 -6.46 0.69 -0.99
CA ILE A 161 -5.14 1.28 -0.89
C ILE A 161 -5.27 2.62 -0.15
N ASP A 162 -4.50 2.81 0.92
CA ASP A 162 -4.41 4.08 1.64
C ASP A 162 -3.49 5.08 0.92
N GLY A 163 -2.40 5.50 1.53
CA GLY A 163 -1.46 6.49 1.03
C GLY A 163 -0.31 5.92 0.20
N PHE A 164 0.80 6.66 0.18
CA PHE A 164 1.97 6.36 -0.65
C PHE A 164 2.58 4.99 -0.34
N ILE A 165 2.81 4.65 0.95
CA ILE A 165 3.44 3.38 1.36
C ILE A 165 2.58 2.20 0.93
N SER A 166 1.27 2.26 1.19
CA SER A 166 0.30 1.25 0.74
C SER A 166 0.28 1.12 -0.78
N SER A 167 0.38 2.23 -1.51
CA SER A 167 0.43 2.22 -2.99
C SER A 167 1.69 1.51 -3.51
N VAL A 168 2.84 1.68 -2.84
CA VAL A 168 4.09 0.99 -3.20
C VAL A 168 3.97 -0.51 -2.93
N ALA A 169 3.36 -0.92 -1.82
CA ALA A 169 3.08 -2.33 -1.53
C ALA A 169 2.12 -2.94 -2.56
N ALA A 170 1.07 -2.20 -2.95
CA ALA A 170 0.16 -2.60 -4.03
C ALA A 170 0.88 -2.72 -5.38
N LEU A 171 1.84 -1.83 -5.68
CA LEU A 171 2.68 -1.92 -6.87
C LEU A 171 3.53 -3.19 -6.86
N CYS A 172 4.13 -3.56 -5.73
CA CYS A 172 4.86 -4.82 -5.59
C CYS A 172 3.94 -6.01 -5.88
N ALA A 173 2.76 -6.06 -5.29
CA ALA A 173 1.78 -7.12 -5.52
C ALA A 173 1.32 -7.19 -6.99
N ALA A 174 1.08 -6.05 -7.63
CA ALA A 174 0.71 -5.97 -9.04
C ALA A 174 1.82 -6.43 -9.99
N ARG A 175 3.09 -6.22 -9.63
CA ARG A 175 4.24 -6.71 -10.40
C ARG A 175 4.45 -8.21 -10.23
N LEU A 176 4.18 -8.76 -9.04
CA LEU A 176 4.21 -10.21 -8.79
C LEU A 176 3.03 -10.93 -9.44
N CYS A 177 1.85 -10.36 -9.36
CA CYS A 177 0.62 -10.91 -9.90
C CYS A 177 -0.26 -9.81 -10.51
N PRO A 178 -0.18 -9.52 -11.82
CA PRO A 178 -0.94 -8.44 -12.45
C PRO A 178 -2.46 -8.54 -12.25
N THR A 179 -3.00 -9.75 -12.15
CA THR A 179 -4.43 -9.96 -11.92
C THR A 179 -4.89 -9.54 -10.52
N ALA A 180 -3.98 -9.44 -9.56
CA ALA A 180 -4.29 -8.97 -8.20
C ALA A 180 -4.83 -7.54 -8.18
N THR A 181 -4.51 -6.73 -9.20
CA THR A 181 -5.04 -5.36 -9.33
C THR A 181 -6.57 -5.29 -9.36
N LYS A 182 -7.26 -6.37 -9.75
CA LYS A 182 -8.73 -6.42 -9.77
C LYS A 182 -9.36 -6.29 -8.38
N ALA A 183 -8.65 -6.71 -7.34
CA ALA A 183 -9.09 -6.60 -5.96
C ALA A 183 -8.63 -5.31 -5.27
N MET A 184 -7.88 -4.43 -5.93
CA MET A 184 -7.29 -3.23 -5.36
C MET A 184 -8.08 -1.98 -5.75
N PHE A 185 -8.37 -1.12 -4.78
CA PHE A 185 -9.13 0.12 -4.97
C PHE A 185 -8.40 1.29 -4.31
N ALA A 186 -8.14 2.36 -5.04
CA ALA A 186 -7.47 3.53 -4.51
C ALA A 186 -8.45 4.44 -3.76
N SER A 187 -8.12 4.78 -2.51
CA SER A 187 -8.91 5.72 -1.71
C SER A 187 -8.64 7.17 -2.10
N HIS A 188 -7.40 7.59 -1.93
CA HIS A 188 -6.99 8.98 -2.13
C HIS A 188 -5.62 9.07 -2.77
N VAL A 189 -5.28 10.25 -3.28
CA VAL A 189 -3.90 10.60 -3.61
C VAL A 189 -3.24 11.26 -2.40
N SER A 190 -2.16 10.66 -1.90
CA SER A 190 -1.35 11.24 -0.83
C SER A 190 -0.61 12.49 -1.32
N ALA A 191 -0.29 13.41 -0.40
CA ALA A 191 0.53 14.59 -0.68
C ALA A 191 2.01 14.29 -1.00
N GLU A 192 2.45 13.03 -0.87
CA GLU A 192 3.80 12.61 -1.28
C GLU A 192 3.97 12.72 -2.80
N PRO A 193 5.11 13.27 -3.31
CA PRO A 193 5.30 13.54 -4.74
C PRO A 193 5.08 12.35 -5.65
N ALA A 194 5.52 11.17 -5.23
CA ALA A 194 5.42 9.94 -6.01
C ALA A 194 4.02 9.29 -5.98
N ALA A 195 3.09 9.78 -5.17
CA ALA A 195 1.78 9.12 -4.99
C ALA A 195 1.00 9.00 -6.30
N CYS A 196 0.91 10.09 -7.09
CA CYS A 196 0.28 10.05 -8.41
C CYS A 196 0.98 9.08 -9.35
N ILE A 197 2.32 9.12 -9.40
CA ILE A 197 3.13 8.28 -10.29
C ILE A 197 2.87 6.79 -10.02
N VAL A 198 2.82 6.41 -8.74
CA VAL A 198 2.58 5.02 -8.33
C VAL A 198 1.14 4.60 -8.65
N LEU A 199 0.13 5.44 -8.40
CA LEU A 199 -1.26 5.14 -8.73
C LEU A 199 -1.48 5.03 -10.25
N GLU A 200 -0.85 5.89 -11.04
CA GLU A 200 -0.86 5.81 -12.51
C GLU A 200 -0.25 4.49 -13.00
N ALA A 201 0.90 4.08 -12.43
CA ALA A 201 1.55 2.81 -12.76
C ALA A 201 0.70 1.58 -12.39
N LEU A 202 -0.19 1.70 -11.38
CA LEU A 202 -1.20 0.72 -11.00
C LEU A 202 -2.45 0.76 -11.89
N GLY A 203 -2.60 1.79 -12.73
CA GLY A 203 -3.83 2.04 -13.48
C GLY A 203 -5.02 2.39 -12.59
N LYS A 204 -4.77 2.99 -11.41
CA LYS A 204 -5.80 3.35 -10.43
C LYS A 204 -6.04 4.85 -10.38
N LYS A 205 -7.32 5.20 -10.26
CA LYS A 205 -7.75 6.59 -10.04
C LYS A 205 -8.20 6.73 -8.59
N PRO A 206 -7.68 7.71 -7.84
CA PRO A 206 -8.11 7.95 -6.46
C PRO A 206 -9.53 8.54 -6.45
N LEU A 207 -10.31 8.19 -5.41
CA LEU A 207 -11.63 8.78 -5.18
C LEU A 207 -11.54 10.18 -4.57
N ILE A 208 -10.51 10.42 -3.74
CA ILE A 208 -10.36 11.64 -2.95
C ILE A 208 -9.05 12.34 -3.32
N THR A 209 -9.13 13.64 -3.57
CA THR A 209 -7.99 14.55 -3.73
C THR A 209 -8.16 15.68 -2.71
N ALA A 210 -7.58 15.51 -1.52
CA ALA A 210 -7.78 16.41 -0.38
C ALA A 210 -6.48 16.72 0.38
N ASN A 211 -5.34 16.63 -0.29
CA ASN A 211 -4.01 16.90 0.27
C ASN A 211 -3.74 16.14 1.59
N MET A 212 -4.18 14.89 1.67
CA MET A 212 -4.04 14.04 2.85
C MET A 212 -2.62 13.51 2.99
N HIS A 213 -2.10 13.52 4.23
CA HIS A 213 -0.72 13.08 4.53
C HIS A 213 -0.54 12.52 5.94
N LEU A 214 -1.63 12.19 6.65
CA LEU A 214 -1.55 11.63 7.99
C LEU A 214 -1.07 10.16 7.98
N GLY A 215 -1.50 9.37 7.01
CA GLY A 215 -1.27 7.93 6.98
C GLY A 215 -2.25 7.14 7.87
N GLU A 216 -1.79 6.03 8.42
CA GLU A 216 -2.51 5.18 9.39
C GLU A 216 -3.87 4.67 8.89
N GLY A 217 -4.05 4.54 7.58
CA GLY A 217 -5.31 4.12 6.98
C GLY A 217 -6.39 5.20 6.94
N THR A 218 -6.06 6.46 7.30
CA THR A 218 -7.06 7.53 7.39
C THR A 218 -7.71 7.86 6.05
N GLY A 219 -6.97 7.82 4.95
CA GLY A 219 -7.52 8.03 3.63
C GLY A 219 -8.39 6.87 3.16
N ALA A 220 -7.98 5.64 3.44
CA ALA A 220 -8.78 4.46 3.15
C ALA A 220 -10.10 4.48 3.92
N VAL A 221 -10.06 4.76 5.22
CA VAL A 221 -11.25 4.88 6.08
C VAL A 221 -12.15 6.04 5.64
N ALA A 222 -11.59 7.20 5.25
CA ALA A 222 -12.37 8.33 4.75
C ALA A 222 -13.13 8.00 3.45
N SER A 223 -12.68 7.03 2.67
CA SER A 223 -13.35 6.61 1.45
C SER A 223 -14.52 5.64 1.67
N LEU A 224 -14.63 4.98 2.85
CA LEU A 224 -15.67 3.96 3.10
C LEU A 224 -17.11 4.49 2.89
N PRO A 225 -17.49 5.68 3.39
CA PRO A 225 -18.83 6.20 3.13
C PRO A 225 -19.14 6.41 1.65
N LEU A 226 -18.14 6.69 0.81
CA LEU A 226 -18.33 6.83 -0.65
C LEU A 226 -18.65 5.47 -1.29
N TRP A 227 -18.01 4.40 -0.80
CA TRP A 227 -18.31 3.03 -1.24
C TRP A 227 -19.71 2.60 -0.82
N ASP A 228 -20.12 2.88 0.42
CA ASP A 228 -21.45 2.58 0.92
C ASP A 228 -22.54 3.33 0.11
N MET A 229 -22.32 4.60 -0.20
CA MET A 229 -23.23 5.37 -1.03
C MET A 229 -23.32 4.80 -2.46
N ALA A 230 -22.20 4.41 -3.05
CA ALA A 230 -22.16 3.82 -4.39
C ALA A 230 -22.91 2.48 -4.43
N LEU A 231 -22.73 1.63 -3.44
CA LEU A 231 -23.45 0.36 -3.31
C LEU A 231 -24.93 0.58 -3.08
N ALA A 232 -25.31 1.55 -2.24
CA ALA A 232 -26.70 1.88 -2.01
C ALA A 232 -27.43 2.34 -3.30
N VAL A 233 -26.74 3.09 -4.17
CA VAL A 233 -27.27 3.46 -5.50
C VAL A 233 -27.41 2.20 -6.37
N TYR A 234 -26.38 1.36 -6.41
CA TYR A 234 -26.41 0.14 -7.23
C TYR A 234 -27.55 -0.81 -6.82
N ASP A 235 -27.78 -0.98 -5.51
CA ASP A 235 -28.77 -1.93 -4.98
C ASP A 235 -30.22 -1.39 -5.05
N ASN A 236 -30.42 -0.09 -5.04
CA ASN A 236 -31.76 0.50 -4.88
C ASN A 236 -32.25 1.31 -6.10
N CYS A 237 -31.41 1.52 -7.11
CA CYS A 237 -31.83 2.23 -8.33
C CYS A 237 -32.36 1.25 -9.38
N TYR A 238 -33.46 1.61 -10.03
CA TYR A 238 -33.97 0.86 -11.14
C TYR A 238 -33.07 0.98 -12.38
N SER A 239 -32.91 -0.10 -13.13
CA SER A 239 -32.38 -0.03 -14.49
C SER A 239 -33.35 0.71 -15.45
N PHE A 240 -32.83 1.24 -16.54
CA PHE A 240 -33.68 1.84 -17.56
C PHE A 240 -34.77 0.87 -18.06
N THR A 241 -34.42 -0.43 -18.18
CA THR A 241 -35.37 -1.46 -18.62
C THR A 241 -36.49 -1.65 -17.61
N GLU A 242 -36.19 -1.72 -16.31
CA GLU A 242 -37.17 -1.85 -15.22
C GLU A 242 -38.05 -0.59 -15.12
N GLY A 243 -37.49 0.59 -15.35
CA GLY A 243 -38.19 1.87 -15.35
C GLY A 243 -38.98 2.15 -16.65
N GLY A 244 -38.90 1.27 -17.65
CA GLY A 244 -39.55 1.47 -18.95
C GLY A 244 -38.94 2.66 -19.75
N ILE A 245 -37.73 3.05 -19.46
CA ILE A 245 -37.00 4.17 -20.06
C ILE A 245 -36.11 3.67 -21.19
N ALA A 246 -36.15 4.30 -22.35
CA ALA A 246 -35.24 3.96 -23.45
C ALA A 246 -33.79 4.21 -23.05
N PRO A 247 -32.84 3.30 -23.40
CA PRO A 247 -31.43 3.49 -23.09
C PRO A 247 -30.89 4.81 -23.68
N TYR A 248 -30.02 5.48 -22.92
CA TYR A 248 -29.32 6.67 -23.41
C TYR A 248 -28.40 6.29 -24.58
N THR A 249 -28.59 6.97 -25.71
CA THR A 249 -27.67 6.86 -26.84
C THR A 249 -26.71 8.05 -26.79
N PRO A 250 -25.37 7.80 -26.63
CA PRO A 250 -24.41 8.88 -26.64
C PRO A 250 -24.51 9.69 -27.92
N GLN A 251 -24.59 10.99 -27.80
CA GLN A 251 -24.47 11.89 -28.95
C GLN A 251 -22.98 12.03 -29.25
N CYS A 252 -22.58 11.67 -30.49
CA CYS A 252 -21.21 11.83 -30.98
C CYS A 252 -20.93 13.31 -31.31
#